data_be912cfee90ec42e36138777bb2b4c4f
#
_entry.id   be912cfee90ec42e36138777bb2b4c4f
#
_cell.length_a   1.000
_cell.length_b   1.000
_cell.length_c   1.000
_cell.angle_alpha   90.00
_cell.angle_beta   90.00
_cell.angle_gamma   90.00
#
_symmetry.space_group_name_H-M   'P 1'
#
loop_
_entity.id
_entity.type
_entity.pdbx_description
1 polymer ?
#
loop_
_entity_poly.entity_id
_entity_poly.type
_entity_poly.pdbx_seq_one_letter_code
_entity_poly.pdbx_strand_id
1 'polypeptide(L)'
;LLFTGRIAPNKRQEDVIRTFYFYKKYYNEKSRLFLVGSYAGMERYYQRLLDYIDRLELEQVYFTGHIRFEEILAYYHIADAFVCMSEHEGFCVPLIEAMYFNIPVIAYDSSAIADTLGGSGFLTATKDPLVNAGILNRILQDQDLRETMLKKQAQRLHDFRSEAVEEAFQSCLHSFLRTGVVT
;
A
#
# COMPACT_ATOMS: atom_id res chain seq x y z
N LEU A 1 -9.41 -1.02 -6.40
CA LEU A 1 -8.35 -0.68 -5.44
C LEU A 1 -7.88 -1.92 -4.71
N LEU A 2 -6.63 -1.92 -4.26
CA LEU A 2 -6.02 -3.06 -3.57
C LEU A 2 -5.34 -2.60 -2.27
N PHE A 3 -5.49 -3.39 -1.23
CA PHE A 3 -4.64 -3.47 -0.05
C PHE A 3 -4.26 -4.94 0.17
N THR A 4 -3.00 -5.22 0.44
CA THR A 4 -2.54 -6.56 0.84
C THR A 4 -1.83 -6.49 2.19
N GLY A 5 -2.08 -7.49 3.03
CA GLY A 5 -1.50 -7.59 4.35
C GLY A 5 -2.50 -8.11 5.39
N ARG A 6 -1.99 -8.45 6.57
CA ARG A 6 -2.84 -8.91 7.67
C ARG A 6 -3.92 -7.86 8.01
N ILE A 7 -5.14 -8.29 8.25
CA ILE A 7 -6.20 -7.43 8.74
C ILE A 7 -5.98 -7.22 10.24
N ALA A 8 -5.43 -6.06 10.59
CA ALA A 8 -5.00 -5.75 11.96
C ALA A 8 -5.06 -4.24 12.23
N PRO A 9 -5.26 -3.79 13.48
CA PRO A 9 -5.48 -2.38 13.82
C PRO A 9 -4.39 -1.43 13.33
N ASN A 10 -3.12 -1.83 13.39
CA ASN A 10 -1.99 -1.01 12.93
C ASN A 10 -1.95 -0.80 11.41
N LYS A 11 -2.69 -1.62 10.65
CA LYS A 11 -2.82 -1.49 9.19
C LYS A 11 -3.93 -0.53 8.76
N ARG A 12 -4.78 -0.10 9.70
CA ARG A 12 -5.78 0.93 9.50
C ARG A 12 -6.68 0.71 8.29
N GLN A 13 -7.20 -0.51 8.13
CA GLN A 13 -8.12 -0.81 7.04
C GLN A 13 -9.37 0.09 7.07
N GLU A 14 -9.79 0.58 8.23
CA GLU A 14 -10.86 1.56 8.34
C GLU A 14 -10.58 2.85 7.55
N ASP A 15 -9.32 3.31 7.51
CA ASP A 15 -8.96 4.52 6.76
C ASP A 15 -8.90 4.23 5.24
N VAL A 16 -8.51 3.01 4.84
CA VAL A 16 -8.62 2.55 3.45
C VAL A 16 -10.07 2.48 3.01
N ILE A 17 -10.97 1.89 3.83
CA ILE A 17 -12.41 1.78 3.56
C ILE A 17 -13.04 3.17 3.46
N ARG A 18 -12.68 4.11 4.34
CA ARG A 18 -13.18 5.50 4.30
C ARG A 18 -12.73 6.22 3.03
N THR A 19 -11.47 6.07 2.64
CA THR A 19 -10.94 6.63 1.38
C THR A 19 -11.70 6.05 0.19
N PHE A 20 -11.92 4.73 0.17
CA PHE A 20 -12.70 4.07 -0.87
C PHE A 20 -14.16 4.54 -0.92
N TYR A 21 -14.82 4.73 0.24
CA TYR A 21 -16.18 5.26 0.30
C TYR A 21 -16.31 6.58 -0.42
N PHE A 22 -15.42 7.55 -0.14
CA PHE A 22 -15.44 8.85 -0.79
C PHE A 22 -15.05 8.76 -2.28
N TYR A 23 -14.08 7.91 -2.62
CA TYR A 23 -13.69 7.67 -4.00
C TYR A 23 -14.86 7.09 -4.82
N LYS A 24 -15.54 6.06 -4.30
CA LYS A 24 -16.70 5.45 -4.95
C LYS A 24 -17.85 6.46 -5.12
N LYS A 25 -18.13 7.23 -4.08
CA LYS A 25 -19.24 8.20 -4.04
C LYS A 25 -19.06 9.37 -5.01
N TYR A 26 -17.84 9.90 -5.14
CA TYR A 26 -17.62 11.15 -5.85
C TYR A 26 -16.92 10.99 -7.21
N TYR A 27 -16.24 9.89 -7.45
CA TYR A 27 -15.39 9.75 -8.61
C TYR A 27 -15.68 8.50 -9.46
N ASN A 28 -15.86 7.33 -8.85
CA ASN A 28 -16.07 6.09 -9.60
C ASN A 28 -17.00 5.12 -8.86
N GLU A 29 -18.29 5.20 -9.15
CA GLU A 29 -19.33 4.34 -8.55
C GLU A 29 -19.09 2.84 -8.82
N LYS A 30 -18.47 2.48 -9.94
CA LYS A 30 -18.19 1.08 -10.33
C LYS A 30 -16.93 0.51 -9.69
N SER A 31 -16.22 1.28 -8.89
CA SER A 31 -14.99 0.85 -8.24
C SER A 31 -15.21 -0.27 -7.22
N ARG A 32 -14.17 -1.06 -6.99
CA ARG A 32 -14.12 -2.16 -6.03
C ARG A 32 -12.91 -2.03 -5.13
N LEU A 33 -13.03 -2.46 -3.89
CA LEU A 33 -11.92 -2.54 -2.93
C LEU A 33 -11.69 -4.00 -2.53
N PHE A 34 -10.47 -4.45 -2.72
CA PHE A 34 -10.01 -5.76 -2.25
C PHE A 34 -9.06 -5.58 -1.07
N LEU A 35 -9.41 -6.20 0.06
CA LEU A 35 -8.62 -6.26 1.28
C LEU A 35 -8.12 -7.69 1.42
N VAL A 36 -6.92 -7.93 0.90
CA VAL A 36 -6.33 -9.27 0.75
C VAL A 36 -5.46 -9.59 1.95
N GLY A 37 -5.85 -10.59 2.73
CA GLY A 37 -5.08 -11.08 3.85
C GLY A 37 -5.89 -11.65 5.00
N SER A 38 -5.19 -12.39 5.85
CA SER A 38 -5.78 -13.08 6.99
C SER A 38 -6.18 -12.12 8.11
N TYR A 39 -7.31 -12.40 8.75
CA TYR A 39 -7.79 -11.78 9.99
C TYR A 39 -7.71 -12.72 11.19
N ALA A 40 -7.05 -13.88 11.05
CA ALA A 40 -6.91 -14.85 12.13
C ALA A 40 -6.27 -14.22 13.38
N GLY A 41 -6.95 -14.36 14.53
CA GLY A 41 -6.59 -13.73 15.79
C GLY A 41 -6.96 -12.24 15.89
N MET A 42 -7.67 -11.69 14.90
CA MET A 42 -8.16 -10.30 14.87
C MET A 42 -9.66 -10.22 14.57
N GLU A 43 -10.41 -11.25 14.96
CA GLU A 43 -11.84 -11.41 14.63
C GLU A 43 -12.69 -10.24 15.13
N ARG A 44 -12.36 -9.68 16.30
CA ARG A 44 -13.06 -8.50 16.84
C ARG A 44 -12.81 -7.23 16.00
N TYR A 45 -11.60 -7.08 15.50
CA TYR A 45 -11.28 -5.96 14.61
C TYR A 45 -11.94 -6.14 13.25
N TYR A 46 -11.87 -7.34 12.68
CA TYR A 46 -12.55 -7.69 11.44
C TYR A 46 -14.06 -7.43 11.53
N GLN A 47 -14.73 -7.89 12.62
CA GLN A 47 -16.16 -7.62 12.81
C GLN A 47 -16.46 -6.11 12.85
N ARG A 48 -15.65 -5.31 13.54
CA ARG A 48 -15.82 -3.84 13.55
C ARG A 48 -15.70 -3.23 12.14
N LEU A 49 -14.86 -3.78 11.27
CA LEU A 49 -14.77 -3.32 9.89
C LEU A 49 -16.03 -3.67 9.08
N LEU A 50 -16.60 -4.87 9.29
CA LEU A 50 -17.86 -5.26 8.66
C LEU A 50 -19.02 -4.36 9.12
N ASP A 51 -19.16 -4.15 10.44
CA ASP A 51 -20.17 -3.25 11.01
C ASP A 51 -20.00 -1.81 10.51
N TYR A 52 -18.75 -1.41 10.22
CA TYR A 52 -18.47 -0.08 9.70
C TYR A 52 -18.87 0.04 8.22
N ILE A 53 -18.61 -0.97 7.40
CA ILE A 53 -19.04 -1.05 5.99
C ILE A 53 -20.56 -1.02 5.89
N ASP A 54 -21.25 -1.79 6.74
CA ASP A 54 -22.70 -1.84 6.81
C ASP A 54 -23.30 -0.46 7.14
N ARG A 55 -22.78 0.22 8.17
CA ARG A 55 -23.22 1.59 8.53
C ARG A 55 -22.98 2.64 7.44
N LEU A 56 -22.02 2.43 6.57
CA LEU A 56 -21.77 3.30 5.42
C LEU A 56 -22.64 2.91 4.22
N GLU A 57 -23.40 1.84 4.30
CA GLU A 57 -24.13 1.22 3.18
C GLU A 57 -23.19 1.02 1.97
N LEU A 58 -21.94 0.61 2.26
CA LEU A 58 -20.87 0.55 1.29
C LEU A 58 -20.78 -0.82 0.64
N GLU A 59 -21.08 -0.89 -0.63
CA GLU A 59 -20.95 -2.09 -1.44
C GLU A 59 -19.58 -2.21 -2.09
N GLN A 60 -19.27 -3.42 -2.60
CA GLN A 60 -18.06 -3.71 -3.39
C GLN A 60 -16.76 -3.64 -2.58
N VAL A 61 -16.82 -3.98 -1.29
CA VAL A 61 -15.65 -4.23 -0.43
C VAL A 61 -15.53 -5.72 -0.18
N TYR A 62 -14.36 -6.28 -0.49
CA TYR A 62 -14.12 -7.72 -0.44
C TYR A 62 -12.95 -8.04 0.47
N PHE A 63 -13.18 -8.86 1.50
CA PHE A 63 -12.14 -9.47 2.31
C PHE A 63 -11.89 -10.89 1.80
N THR A 64 -10.67 -11.22 1.45
CA THR A 64 -10.36 -12.56 0.94
C THR A 64 -10.08 -13.59 2.03
N GLY A 65 -9.74 -13.12 3.25
CA GLY A 65 -9.16 -14.00 4.25
C GLY A 65 -7.76 -14.49 3.84
N HIS A 66 -7.37 -15.64 4.38
CA HIS A 66 -6.13 -16.29 3.99
C HIS A 66 -6.30 -16.99 2.64
N ILE A 67 -5.49 -16.61 1.67
CA ILE A 67 -5.44 -17.20 0.33
C ILE A 67 -4.00 -17.60 -0.02
N ARG A 68 -3.82 -18.42 -1.05
CA ARG A 68 -2.51 -18.85 -1.51
C ARG A 68 -1.78 -17.71 -2.23
N PHE A 69 -0.46 -17.81 -2.29
CA PHE A 69 0.37 -16.78 -2.91
C PHE A 69 0.00 -16.51 -4.38
N GLU A 70 -0.27 -17.56 -5.15
CA GLU A 70 -0.69 -17.46 -6.56
C GLU A 70 -2.00 -16.68 -6.72
N GLU A 71 -2.89 -16.79 -5.75
CA GLU A 71 -4.16 -16.05 -5.75
C GLU A 71 -3.94 -14.57 -5.41
N ILE A 72 -2.96 -14.27 -4.53
CA ILE A 72 -2.56 -12.87 -4.23
C ILE A 72 -2.07 -12.18 -5.51
N LEU A 73 -1.27 -12.86 -6.34
CA LEU A 73 -0.76 -12.31 -7.59
C LEU A 73 -1.89 -11.89 -8.54
N ALA A 74 -3.01 -12.64 -8.58
CA ALA A 74 -4.16 -12.28 -9.41
C ALA A 74 -4.77 -10.92 -8.98
N TYR A 75 -4.81 -10.61 -7.69
CA TYR A 75 -5.28 -9.30 -7.21
C TYR A 75 -4.35 -8.17 -7.60
N TYR A 76 -3.02 -8.38 -7.58
CA TYR A 76 -2.09 -7.38 -8.09
C TYR A 76 -2.28 -7.15 -9.59
N HIS A 77 -2.53 -8.18 -10.40
CA HIS A 77 -2.75 -8.03 -11.84
C HIS A 77 -3.99 -7.23 -12.22
N ILE A 78 -5.04 -7.24 -11.39
CA ILE A 78 -6.30 -6.54 -11.68
C ILE A 78 -6.43 -5.18 -10.99
N ALA A 79 -5.44 -4.80 -10.18
CA ALA A 79 -5.52 -3.58 -9.39
C ALA A 79 -5.09 -2.34 -10.20
N ASP A 80 -5.86 -1.25 -10.08
CA ASP A 80 -5.54 0.05 -10.67
C ASP A 80 -4.73 0.95 -9.74
N ALA A 81 -4.87 0.77 -8.42
CA ALA A 81 -4.11 1.48 -7.39
C ALA A 81 -3.98 0.65 -6.11
N PHE A 82 -2.84 0.81 -5.44
CA PHE A 82 -2.56 0.25 -4.12
C PHE A 82 -2.67 1.34 -3.05
N VAL A 83 -3.43 1.06 -1.98
CA VAL A 83 -3.69 2.04 -0.90
C VAL A 83 -3.23 1.47 0.43
N CYS A 84 -2.27 2.13 1.09
CA CYS A 84 -1.73 1.74 2.39
C CYS A 84 -1.88 2.88 3.40
N MET A 85 -2.69 2.69 4.45
CA MET A 85 -2.90 3.68 5.52
C MET A 85 -2.31 3.23 6.85
N SER A 86 -1.35 2.30 6.81
CA SER A 86 -0.69 1.74 8.00
C SER A 86 -0.05 2.80 8.88
N GLU A 87 -0.15 2.63 10.20
CA GLU A 87 0.52 3.50 11.19
C GLU A 87 1.89 2.96 11.61
N HIS A 88 2.13 1.67 11.39
CA HIS A 88 3.41 1.06 11.73
C HIS A 88 3.78 -0.06 10.77
N GLU A 89 4.93 0.10 10.13
CA GLU A 89 5.55 -0.85 9.24
C GLU A 89 7.06 -0.92 9.49
N GLY A 90 7.62 -2.13 9.46
CA GLY A 90 9.08 -2.29 9.49
C GLY A 90 9.73 -2.05 8.12
N PHE A 91 9.05 -2.48 7.03
CA PHE A 91 9.51 -2.30 5.66
C PHE A 91 8.34 -2.16 4.67
N CYS A 92 7.26 -2.91 4.88
CA CYS A 92 6.06 -2.94 4.03
C CYS A 92 6.31 -3.56 2.64
N VAL A 93 6.66 -4.84 2.61
CA VAL A 93 6.83 -5.62 1.35
C VAL A 93 5.72 -5.39 0.32
N PRO A 94 4.42 -5.29 0.68
CA PRO A 94 3.35 -5.02 -0.27
C PRO A 94 3.52 -3.77 -1.14
N LEU A 95 4.27 -2.77 -0.70
CA LEU A 95 4.59 -1.59 -1.52
C LEU A 95 5.51 -1.97 -2.69
N ILE A 96 6.52 -2.82 -2.40
CA ILE A 96 7.44 -3.32 -3.42
C ILE A 96 6.71 -4.21 -4.42
N GLU A 97 5.81 -5.07 -3.92
CA GLU A 97 4.96 -5.92 -4.76
C GLU A 97 4.08 -5.06 -5.68
N ALA A 98 3.41 -4.03 -5.15
CA ALA A 98 2.61 -3.10 -5.96
C ALA A 98 3.43 -2.40 -7.04
N MET A 99 4.64 -1.92 -6.71
CA MET A 99 5.56 -1.33 -7.68
C MET A 99 5.96 -2.33 -8.76
N TYR A 100 6.26 -3.58 -8.39
CA TYR A 100 6.62 -4.64 -9.34
C TYR A 100 5.52 -4.93 -10.35
N PHE A 101 4.26 -4.86 -9.93
CA PHE A 101 3.09 -5.02 -10.80
C PHE A 101 2.66 -3.72 -11.52
N ASN A 102 3.49 -2.66 -11.48
CA ASN A 102 3.19 -1.36 -12.09
C ASN A 102 1.87 -0.75 -11.62
N ILE A 103 1.58 -0.87 -10.32
CA ILE A 103 0.40 -0.30 -9.69
C ILE A 103 0.81 0.99 -8.99
N PRO A 104 0.18 2.13 -9.28
CA PRO A 104 0.46 3.37 -8.56
C PRO A 104 0.11 3.21 -7.08
N VAL A 105 1.02 3.69 -6.22
CA VAL A 105 0.93 3.55 -4.77
C VAL A 105 0.58 4.88 -4.13
N ILE A 106 -0.47 4.88 -3.28
CA ILE A 106 -0.72 5.92 -2.30
C ILE A 106 -0.57 5.33 -0.90
N ALA A 107 0.24 5.96 -0.05
CA ALA A 107 0.49 5.47 1.30
C ALA A 107 0.53 6.62 2.32
N TYR A 108 0.10 6.33 3.55
CA TYR A 108 0.25 7.25 4.66
C TYR A 108 1.71 7.32 5.11
N ASP A 109 2.21 8.54 5.30
CA ASP A 109 3.58 8.79 5.74
C ASP A 109 3.75 8.39 7.21
N SER A 110 4.23 7.18 7.44
CA SER A 110 4.45 6.62 8.77
C SER A 110 5.60 5.61 8.77
N SER A 111 6.36 5.61 9.85
CA SER A 111 7.48 4.66 10.09
C SER A 111 8.37 4.45 8.84
N ALA A 112 8.61 3.22 8.39
CA ALA A 112 9.48 2.92 7.26
C ALA A 112 8.85 3.12 5.86
N ILE A 113 7.60 3.60 5.76
CA ILE A 113 6.91 3.72 4.46
C ILE A 113 7.61 4.70 3.53
N ALA A 114 8.00 5.87 4.04
CA ALA A 114 8.72 6.88 3.27
C ALA A 114 10.04 6.34 2.71
N ASP A 115 10.81 5.63 3.56
CA ASP A 115 12.09 5.04 3.18
C ASP A 115 11.89 3.93 2.15
N THR A 116 10.88 3.07 2.31
CA THR A 116 10.57 2.00 1.36
C THR A 116 10.18 2.57 0.00
N LEU A 117 9.33 3.60 -0.04
CA LEU A 117 8.93 4.25 -1.30
C LEU A 117 10.06 5.06 -1.94
N GLY A 118 10.95 5.68 -1.16
CA GLY A 118 12.06 6.49 -1.70
C GLY A 118 11.59 7.59 -2.67
N GLY A 119 10.41 8.17 -2.45
CA GLY A 119 9.82 9.20 -3.32
C GLY A 119 9.18 8.67 -4.62
N SER A 120 9.01 7.35 -4.77
CA SER A 120 8.44 6.74 -5.98
C SER A 120 6.91 6.60 -5.96
N GLY A 121 6.28 6.59 -4.76
CA GLY A 121 4.84 6.60 -4.58
C GLY A 121 4.33 7.95 -4.08
N PHE A 122 3.03 8.08 -3.90
CA PHE A 122 2.44 9.25 -3.26
C PHE A 122 2.35 9.03 -1.76
N LEU A 123 3.08 9.86 -0.99
CA LEU A 123 2.97 9.91 0.46
C LEU A 123 1.96 10.97 0.87
N THR A 124 0.94 10.57 1.63
CA THR A 124 0.00 11.49 2.24
C THR A 124 0.31 11.69 3.73
N ALA A 125 0.37 12.94 4.16
CA ALA A 125 0.55 13.30 5.56
C ALA A 125 -0.78 13.35 6.35
N THR A 126 -1.90 13.10 5.67
CA THR A 126 -3.24 13.17 6.28
C THR A 126 -4.01 11.87 6.12
N LYS A 127 -4.84 11.57 7.11
CA LYS A 127 -5.85 10.51 7.05
C LYS A 127 -7.24 11.03 6.70
N ASP A 128 -7.34 12.28 6.24
CA ASP A 128 -8.59 12.79 5.71
C ASP A 128 -9.01 11.97 4.48
N PRO A 129 -10.10 11.23 4.56
CA PRO A 129 -10.47 10.28 3.51
C PRO A 129 -10.96 10.97 2.23
N LEU A 130 -11.49 12.18 2.34
CA LEU A 130 -11.94 12.96 1.18
C LEU A 130 -10.74 13.49 0.40
N VAL A 131 -9.71 13.99 1.10
CA VAL A 131 -8.44 14.42 0.50
C VAL A 131 -7.78 13.24 -0.19
N ASN A 132 -7.66 12.09 0.49
CA ASN A 132 -7.03 10.89 -0.07
C ASN A 132 -7.81 10.33 -1.28
N ALA A 133 -9.14 10.39 -1.27
CA ALA A 133 -9.97 10.03 -2.43
C ALA A 133 -9.73 10.96 -3.63
N GLY A 134 -9.57 12.26 -3.39
CA GLY A 134 -9.22 13.23 -4.43
C GLY A 134 -7.84 12.98 -5.04
N ILE A 135 -6.83 12.70 -4.19
CA ILE A 135 -5.48 12.34 -4.62
C ILE A 135 -5.52 11.06 -5.47
N LEU A 136 -6.22 10.03 -4.99
CA LEU A 136 -6.40 8.76 -5.70
C LEU A 136 -7.02 8.98 -7.08
N ASN A 137 -8.09 9.79 -7.15
CA ASN A 137 -8.70 10.13 -8.43
C ASN A 137 -7.72 10.85 -9.35
N ARG A 138 -6.96 11.82 -8.83
CA ARG A 138 -5.96 12.54 -9.62
C ARG A 138 -4.90 11.59 -10.21
N ILE A 139 -4.37 10.67 -9.41
CA ILE A 139 -3.39 9.67 -9.85
C ILE A 139 -3.96 8.77 -10.95
N LEU A 140 -5.24 8.39 -10.84
CA LEU A 140 -5.86 7.47 -11.80
C LEU A 140 -6.34 8.15 -13.09
N GLN A 141 -6.65 9.44 -13.05
CA GLN A 141 -7.17 10.18 -14.22
C GLN A 141 -6.09 10.94 -14.98
N ASP A 142 -5.02 11.37 -14.32
CA ASP A 142 -3.91 12.09 -14.94
C ASP A 142 -2.86 11.10 -15.44
N GLN A 143 -2.86 10.85 -16.74
CA GLN A 143 -1.98 9.88 -17.37
C GLN A 143 -0.50 10.24 -17.20
N ASP A 144 -0.14 11.52 -17.35
CA ASP A 144 1.25 11.98 -17.23
C ASP A 144 1.78 11.80 -15.81
N LEU A 145 0.94 12.13 -14.80
CA LEU A 145 1.26 11.93 -13.39
C LEU A 145 1.45 10.43 -13.09
N ARG A 146 0.52 9.60 -13.56
CA ARG A 146 0.56 8.15 -13.39
C ARG A 146 1.82 7.54 -14.01
N GLU A 147 2.12 7.87 -15.27
CA GLU A 147 3.32 7.38 -15.96
C GLU A 147 4.61 7.83 -15.27
N THR A 148 4.67 9.07 -14.81
CA THR A 148 5.81 9.60 -14.05
C THR A 148 6.01 8.82 -12.75
N MET A 149 4.92 8.53 -12.02
CA MET A 149 4.98 7.72 -10.80
C MET A 149 5.48 6.30 -11.10
N LEU A 150 4.91 5.63 -12.09
CA LEU A 150 5.28 4.27 -12.47
C LEU A 150 6.75 4.17 -12.91
N LYS A 151 7.27 5.17 -13.64
CA LYS A 151 8.71 5.25 -13.99
C LYS A 151 9.59 5.34 -12.74
N LYS A 152 9.22 6.18 -11.77
CA LYS A 152 9.94 6.28 -10.49
C LYS A 152 9.88 4.98 -9.70
N GLN A 153 8.72 4.33 -9.65
CA GLN A 153 8.54 3.03 -9.00
C GLN A 153 9.43 1.96 -9.64
N ALA A 154 9.48 1.89 -10.98
CA ALA A 154 10.37 0.98 -11.70
C ALA A 154 11.85 1.25 -11.39
N GLN A 155 12.26 2.51 -11.28
CA GLN A 155 13.63 2.88 -10.87
C GLN A 155 13.91 2.45 -9.43
N ARG A 156 12.96 2.70 -8.51
CA ARG A 156 13.12 2.32 -7.09
C ARG A 156 13.29 0.81 -6.89
N LEU A 157 12.64 -0.02 -7.71
CA LEU A 157 12.80 -1.47 -7.66
C LEU A 157 14.23 -1.96 -7.89
N HIS A 158 15.07 -1.18 -8.57
CA HIS A 158 16.48 -1.53 -8.75
C HIS A 158 17.26 -1.57 -7.43
N ASP A 159 16.86 -0.75 -6.45
CA ASP A 159 17.52 -0.69 -5.13
C ASP A 159 17.24 -1.97 -4.30
N PHE A 160 16.22 -2.73 -4.68
CA PHE A 160 15.84 -3.99 -4.00
C PHE A 160 16.28 -5.25 -4.74
N ARG A 161 17.06 -5.12 -5.80
CA ARG A 161 17.68 -6.28 -6.47
C ARG A 161 18.78 -6.88 -5.59
N SER A 162 18.96 -8.19 -5.70
CA SER A 162 19.93 -8.93 -4.89
C SER A 162 21.32 -8.31 -4.92
N GLU A 163 21.78 -7.90 -6.12
CA GLU A 163 23.09 -7.30 -6.32
C GLU A 163 23.23 -5.96 -5.58
N ALA A 164 22.23 -5.08 -5.69
CA ALA A 164 22.23 -3.77 -5.03
C ALA A 164 22.18 -3.92 -3.49
N VAL A 165 21.39 -4.86 -2.99
CA VAL A 165 21.30 -5.16 -1.56
C VAL A 165 22.62 -5.74 -1.04
N GLU A 166 23.25 -6.64 -1.78
CA GLU A 166 24.55 -7.24 -1.44
C GLU A 166 25.65 -6.16 -1.38
N GLU A 167 25.75 -5.30 -2.39
CA GLU A 167 26.69 -4.17 -2.42
C GLU A 167 26.50 -3.22 -1.23
N ALA A 168 25.24 -2.84 -0.93
CA ALA A 168 24.91 -2.00 0.21
C ALA A 168 25.32 -2.66 1.54
N PHE A 169 25.03 -3.95 1.70
CA PHE A 169 25.40 -4.72 2.89
C PHE A 169 26.92 -4.79 3.06
N GLN A 170 27.66 -5.13 2.00
CA GLN A 170 29.12 -5.20 2.03
C GLN A 170 29.74 -3.85 2.39
N SER A 171 29.24 -2.76 1.78
CA SER A 171 29.69 -1.38 2.07
C SER A 171 29.47 -1.02 3.54
N CYS A 172 28.27 -1.33 4.08
CA CYS A 172 27.95 -1.11 5.48
C CYS A 172 28.86 -1.91 6.43
N LEU A 173 29.10 -3.19 6.12
CA LEU A 173 29.98 -4.07 6.89
C LEU A 173 31.44 -3.55 6.88
N HIS A 174 31.97 -3.17 5.74
CA HIS A 174 33.32 -2.60 5.62
C HIS A 174 33.45 -1.30 6.41
N SER A 175 32.43 -0.42 6.36
CA SER A 175 32.39 0.80 7.16
C SER A 175 32.44 0.52 8.65
N PHE A 176 31.60 -0.41 9.11
CA PHE A 176 31.56 -0.83 10.50
C PHE A 176 32.88 -1.41 11.00
N LEU A 177 33.50 -2.31 10.22
CA LEU A 177 34.78 -2.92 10.58
C LEU A 177 35.92 -1.92 10.67
N ARG A 178 35.86 -0.81 9.91
CA ARG A 178 36.88 0.24 9.90
C ARG A 178 36.64 1.31 10.97
N THR A 179 35.41 1.68 11.26
CA THR A 179 35.07 2.84 12.10
C THR A 179 34.34 2.47 13.39
N GLY A 180 33.81 1.25 13.50
CA GLY A 180 32.95 0.82 14.60
C GLY A 180 31.54 1.45 14.59
N VAL A 181 31.20 2.17 13.51
CA VAL A 181 29.91 2.86 13.34
C VAL A 181 29.28 2.43 12.02
N VAL A 182 27.98 2.14 12.06
CA VAL A 182 27.16 1.94 10.85
C VAL A 182 26.66 3.33 10.39
N THR A 183 27.07 3.75 9.22
CA THR A 183 26.62 5.01 8.57
C THR A 183 25.54 4.72 7.55
#